data_c627a0170c134545cd24bda296932e17
#
_entry.id   c627a0170c134545cd24bda296932e17
#
_cell.length_a   1.000
_cell.length_b   1.000
_cell.length_c   1.000
_cell.angle_alpha   90.00
_cell.angle_beta   90.00
_cell.angle_gamma   90.00
#
_symmetry.space_group_name_H-M   'P 1'
#
loop_
_entity.id
_entity.type
_entity.pdbx_description
1 polymer ?
#
loop_
_entity_poly.entity_id
_entity_poly.type
_entity_poly.pdbx_seq_one_letter_code
_entity_poly.pdbx_strand_id
1 'polypeptide(L)'
;GYGHIPLMMMKNCPIKAMGNCQKGKMIYKLKDRKREEFPIVCSKGCIAKLLNSKPIFMADKIADLKKLKINSIRLIFTVEKFAQCDKIIDMYKRALNGEKNVQSMTENTYTRGHFYRGVL
;
A
#
# COMPACT_ATOMS: atom_id res chain seq x y z
N GLY A 1 -8.57 2.00 -4.02
CA GLY A 1 -9.11 1.25 -2.92
C GLY A 1 -8.08 0.62 -1.99
N TYR A 2 -6.99 0.10 -2.52
CA TYR A 2 -5.94 -0.51 -1.71
C TYR A 2 -4.57 -0.26 -2.33
N GLY A 3 -3.56 -0.13 -1.50
CA GLY A 3 -2.17 -0.15 -1.92
C GLY A 3 -1.29 0.84 -1.17
N HIS A 4 0.01 0.59 -1.22
CA HIS A 4 1.01 1.52 -0.70
C HIS A 4 1.18 2.68 -1.67
N ILE A 5 0.96 3.90 -1.18
CA ILE A 5 1.12 5.10 -2.01
C ILE A 5 2.60 5.37 -2.25
N PRO A 6 3.04 5.60 -3.49
CA PRO A 6 4.40 6.05 -3.73
C PRO A 6 4.60 7.45 -3.16
N LEU A 7 5.65 7.61 -2.34
CA LEU A 7 6.02 8.89 -1.75
C LEU A 7 7.08 9.60 -2.59
N MET A 8 7.99 8.83 -3.18
CA MET A 8 9.13 9.38 -3.90
C MET A 8 9.67 8.38 -4.90
N MET A 9 10.12 8.88 -6.05
CA MET A 9 10.85 8.09 -7.03
C MET A 9 12.28 8.64 -7.08
N MET A 10 13.27 7.75 -6.94
CA MET A 10 14.68 8.12 -6.88
C MET A 10 15.45 7.50 -8.04
N LYS A 11 16.13 8.35 -8.82
CA LYS A 11 17.02 7.88 -9.91
C LYS A 11 18.33 7.33 -9.37
N ASN A 12 18.81 7.87 -8.25
CA ASN A 12 19.99 7.37 -7.55
C ASN A 12 19.54 6.47 -6.41
N CYS A 13 19.68 5.16 -6.59
CA CYS A 13 19.20 4.18 -5.63
C CYS A 13 19.96 4.32 -4.29
N PRO A 14 19.28 4.62 -3.18
CA PRO A 14 19.95 4.75 -1.88
C PRO A 14 20.53 3.41 -1.38
N ILE A 15 19.94 2.29 -1.78
CA ILE A 15 20.43 0.96 -1.40
C ILE A 15 21.79 0.69 -2.02
N LYS A 16 21.96 1.05 -3.30
CA LYS A 16 23.24 0.94 -3.99
C LYS A 16 24.29 1.87 -3.40
N ALA A 17 23.90 3.12 -3.10
CA ALA A 17 24.79 4.11 -2.51
C ALA A 17 25.30 3.68 -1.13
N MET A 18 24.49 2.94 -0.36
CA MET A 18 24.87 2.41 0.96
C MET A 18 25.61 1.08 0.87
N GLY A 19 25.83 0.53 -0.32
CA GLY A 19 26.49 -0.75 -0.52
C GLY A 19 25.65 -1.97 -0.13
N ASN A 20 24.35 -1.80 0.07
CA ASN A 20 23.46 -2.87 0.54
C ASN A 20 22.68 -3.53 -0.59
N CYS A 21 22.92 -3.16 -1.85
CA CYS A 21 22.23 -3.75 -2.98
C CYS A 21 22.62 -5.21 -3.19
N GLN A 22 21.61 -6.08 -3.24
CA GLN A 22 21.79 -7.51 -3.45
C GLN A 22 21.20 -7.90 -4.80
N LYS A 23 21.94 -8.70 -5.58
CA LYS A 23 21.48 -9.19 -6.88
C LYS A 23 20.19 -10.00 -6.70
N GLY A 24 19.17 -9.68 -7.49
CA GLY A 24 17.88 -10.38 -7.45
C GLY A 24 16.93 -9.92 -6.36
N LYS A 25 17.38 -9.08 -5.44
CA LYS A 25 16.50 -8.52 -4.42
C LYS A 25 15.94 -7.18 -4.91
N MET A 26 14.63 -7.10 -5.05
CA MET A 26 13.93 -5.93 -5.59
C MET A 26 13.20 -5.11 -4.53
N ILE A 27 12.99 -5.66 -3.34
CA ILE A 27 12.24 -5.02 -2.26
C ILE A 27 13.13 -4.88 -1.03
N TYR A 28 13.21 -3.67 -0.53
CA TYR A 28 13.98 -3.31 0.67
C TYR A 28 13.08 -2.53 1.63
N LYS A 29 13.56 -2.29 2.84
CA LYS A 29 12.85 -1.51 3.85
C LYS A 29 13.75 -0.41 4.40
N LEU A 30 13.18 0.80 4.49
CA LEU A 30 13.84 1.94 5.12
C LEU A 30 13.15 2.22 6.46
N LYS A 31 13.91 2.24 7.56
CA LYS A 31 13.37 2.59 8.88
C LYS A 31 13.64 4.07 9.18
N ASP A 32 12.60 4.74 9.67
CA ASP A 32 12.74 6.12 10.14
C ASP A 32 13.13 6.16 11.64
N ARG A 33 13.17 7.36 12.20
CA ARG A 33 13.51 7.57 13.63
C ARG A 33 12.48 6.92 14.57
N LYS A 34 11.25 6.76 14.13
CA LYS A 34 10.16 6.13 14.89
C LYS A 34 10.09 4.63 14.67
N ARG A 35 11.09 4.05 14.00
CA ARG A 35 11.15 2.63 13.62
C ARG A 35 10.03 2.20 12.68
N GLU A 36 9.41 3.13 11.98
CA GLU A 36 8.44 2.81 10.96
C GLU A 36 9.15 2.37 9.68
N GLU A 37 8.70 1.27 9.09
CA GLU A 37 9.35 0.69 7.92
C GLU A 37 8.63 1.12 6.64
N PHE A 38 9.39 1.76 5.74
CA PHE A 38 8.90 2.18 4.44
C PHE A 38 9.47 1.25 3.37
N PRO A 39 8.62 0.56 2.59
CA PRO A 39 9.12 -0.29 1.52
C PRO A 39 9.82 0.53 0.42
N ILE A 40 10.91 0.01 -0.09
CA ILE A 40 11.58 0.53 -1.28
C ILE A 40 11.53 -0.55 -2.33
N VAL A 41 10.91 -0.24 -3.48
CA VAL A 41 10.81 -1.16 -4.61
C VAL A 41 11.76 -0.70 -5.68
N CYS A 42 12.71 -1.58 -6.05
CA CYS A 42 13.68 -1.31 -7.10
C CYS A 42 13.15 -1.81 -8.44
N SER A 43 13.41 -1.06 -9.50
CA SER A 43 13.06 -1.44 -10.87
C SER A 43 14.31 -1.35 -11.76
N LYS A 44 14.16 -1.74 -13.03
CA LYS A 44 15.25 -1.71 -14.00
C LYS A 44 15.86 -0.31 -14.08
N GLY A 45 17.18 -0.24 -14.23
CA GLY A 45 17.92 1.02 -14.32
C GLY A 45 18.20 1.66 -12.98
N CYS A 46 18.10 0.89 -11.89
CA CYS A 46 18.35 1.37 -10.51
C CYS A 46 17.42 2.50 -10.11
N ILE A 47 16.20 2.52 -10.62
CA ILE A 47 15.16 3.44 -10.18
C ILE A 47 14.50 2.83 -8.94
N ALA A 48 14.47 3.59 -7.84
CA ALA A 48 13.86 3.16 -6.59
C ALA A 48 12.60 3.99 -6.30
N LYS A 49 11.56 3.31 -5.85
CA LYS A 49 10.33 3.96 -5.38
C LYS A 49 10.21 3.75 -3.88
N LEU A 50 10.12 4.84 -3.14
CA LEU A 50 9.81 4.81 -1.72
C LEU A 50 8.29 4.82 -1.56
N LEU A 51 7.76 3.80 -0.89
CA LEU A 51 6.33 3.67 -0.68
C LEU A 51 5.97 4.05 0.76
N ASN A 52 4.71 4.45 0.97
CA ASN A 52 4.23 4.69 2.32
C ASN A 52 4.32 3.39 3.13
N SER A 53 4.61 3.52 4.43
CA SER A 53 4.75 2.39 5.35
C SER A 53 3.46 1.57 5.47
N LYS A 54 2.30 2.24 5.34
CA LYS A 54 0.99 1.62 5.49
C LYS A 54 0.21 1.70 4.19
N PRO A 55 -0.44 0.60 3.77
CA PRO A 55 -1.30 0.64 2.60
C PRO A 55 -2.60 1.38 2.89
N ILE A 56 -3.21 1.96 1.86
CA ILE A 56 -4.58 2.42 1.92
C ILE A 56 -5.49 1.19 2.04
N PHE A 57 -6.48 1.26 2.92
CA PHE A 57 -7.46 0.21 3.10
C PHE A 57 -8.84 0.84 3.31
N MET A 58 -9.82 0.43 2.52
CA MET A 58 -11.18 1.00 2.52
C MET A 58 -12.28 -0.06 2.46
N ALA A 59 -11.96 -1.35 2.63
CA ALA A 59 -12.97 -2.41 2.49
C ALA A 59 -14.12 -2.28 3.48
N ASP A 60 -13.84 -1.82 4.69
CA ASP A 60 -14.85 -1.60 5.72
C ASP A 60 -15.67 -0.32 5.50
N LYS A 61 -15.30 0.51 4.52
CA LYS A 61 -15.95 1.79 4.20
C LYS A 61 -16.48 1.84 2.75
N ILE A 62 -16.78 0.70 2.20
CA ILE A 62 -17.29 0.61 0.82
C ILE A 62 -18.60 1.40 0.65
N ALA A 63 -19.45 1.46 1.69
CA ALA A 63 -20.69 2.23 1.62
C ALA A 63 -20.42 3.72 1.33
N ASP A 64 -19.36 4.30 1.91
CA ASP A 64 -18.97 5.68 1.66
C ASP A 64 -18.51 5.87 0.20
N LEU A 65 -17.78 4.89 -0.35
CA LEU A 65 -17.36 4.92 -1.74
C LEU A 65 -18.54 4.79 -2.70
N LYS A 66 -19.53 3.95 -2.38
CA LYS A 66 -20.74 3.81 -3.18
C LYS A 66 -21.56 5.10 -3.23
N LYS A 67 -21.58 5.89 -2.16
CA LYS A 67 -22.25 7.19 -2.12
C LYS A 67 -21.67 8.17 -3.14
N LEU A 68 -20.39 8.03 -3.48
CA LEU A 68 -19.71 8.87 -4.47
C LEU A 68 -19.97 8.42 -5.91
N LYS A 69 -20.77 7.34 -6.12
CA LYS A 69 -21.08 6.79 -7.45
C LYS A 69 -19.84 6.40 -8.24
N ILE A 70 -18.86 5.82 -7.56
CA ILE A 70 -17.63 5.33 -8.19
C ILE A 70 -17.93 4.07 -8.98
N ASN A 71 -17.44 3.99 -10.24
CA ASN A 71 -17.69 2.85 -11.13
C ASN A 71 -16.81 1.64 -10.81
N SER A 72 -15.59 1.86 -10.33
CA SER A 72 -14.65 0.78 -10.07
C SER A 72 -13.67 1.16 -8.97
N ILE A 73 -13.11 0.14 -8.35
CA ILE A 73 -12.08 0.29 -7.32
C ILE A 73 -10.86 -0.49 -7.78
N ARG A 74 -9.69 0.13 -7.70
CA ARG A 74 -8.42 -0.52 -8.04
C ARG A 74 -7.72 -0.97 -6.76
N LEU A 75 -7.24 -2.21 -6.77
CA LEU A 75 -6.37 -2.75 -5.73
C LEU A 75 -4.97 -2.88 -6.33
N ILE A 76 -4.00 -2.21 -5.73
CA ILE A 76 -2.63 -2.21 -6.24
C ILE A 76 -1.75 -2.96 -5.24
N PHE A 77 -1.20 -4.08 -5.67
CA PHE A 77 -0.28 -4.88 -4.86
C PHE A 77 1.15 -4.63 -5.32
N THR A 78 2.03 -4.34 -4.38
CA THR A 78 3.45 -4.07 -4.68
C THR A 78 4.38 -4.96 -3.87
N VAL A 79 4.16 -5.07 -2.58
CA VAL A 79 5.04 -5.81 -1.66
C VAL A 79 4.33 -6.98 -0.99
N GLU A 80 3.04 -7.14 -1.21
CA GLU A 80 2.23 -8.19 -0.58
C GLU A 80 2.54 -9.56 -1.18
N LYS A 81 2.55 -10.58 -0.34
CA LYS A 81 2.65 -11.98 -0.76
C LYS A 81 1.32 -12.46 -1.33
N PHE A 82 1.33 -13.51 -2.15
CA PHE A 82 0.12 -14.04 -2.78
C PHE A 82 -1.01 -14.31 -1.80
N ALA A 83 -0.71 -14.91 -0.65
CA ALA A 83 -1.72 -15.19 0.37
C ALA A 83 -2.38 -13.90 0.89
N GLN A 84 -1.62 -12.83 1.04
CA GLN A 84 -2.13 -11.53 1.45
C GLN A 84 -3.01 -10.92 0.35
N CYS A 85 -2.60 -11.03 -0.91
CA CYS A 85 -3.39 -10.53 -2.05
C CYS A 85 -4.75 -11.22 -2.10
N ASP A 86 -4.79 -12.53 -1.98
CA ASP A 86 -6.05 -13.29 -2.00
C ASP A 86 -6.98 -12.88 -0.87
N LYS A 87 -6.43 -12.72 0.34
CA LYS A 87 -7.20 -12.29 1.50
C LYS A 87 -7.80 -10.91 1.30
N ILE A 88 -7.03 -9.97 0.78
CA ILE A 88 -7.47 -8.60 0.53
C ILE A 88 -8.53 -8.56 -0.56
N ILE A 89 -8.33 -9.28 -1.65
CA ILE A 89 -9.30 -9.39 -2.73
C ILE A 89 -10.63 -9.93 -2.21
N ASP A 90 -10.58 -10.99 -1.40
CA ASP A 90 -11.79 -11.57 -0.80
C ASP A 90 -12.52 -10.55 0.08
N MET A 91 -11.81 -9.82 0.92
CA MET A 91 -12.39 -8.79 1.78
C MET A 91 -13.13 -7.72 0.97
N TYR A 92 -12.53 -7.24 -0.13
CA TYR A 92 -13.16 -6.24 -1.00
C TYR A 92 -14.36 -6.80 -1.75
N LYS A 93 -14.28 -8.05 -2.24
CA LYS A 93 -15.43 -8.70 -2.90
C LYS A 93 -16.61 -8.84 -1.94
N ARG A 94 -16.37 -9.28 -0.72
CA ARG A 94 -17.41 -9.43 0.30
C ARG A 94 -18.04 -8.09 0.64
N ALA A 95 -17.23 -7.06 0.79
CA ALA A 95 -17.72 -5.70 1.06
C ALA A 95 -18.56 -5.16 -0.09
N LEU A 96 -18.16 -5.37 -1.34
CA LEU A 96 -18.90 -4.95 -2.52
C LEU A 96 -20.25 -5.68 -2.66
N ASN A 97 -20.34 -6.92 -2.17
CA ASN A 97 -21.58 -7.69 -2.15
C ASN A 97 -22.54 -7.28 -1.02
N GLY A 98 -22.19 -6.26 -0.25
CA GLY A 98 -23.04 -5.74 0.81
C GLY A 98 -22.86 -6.39 2.17
N GLU A 99 -21.81 -7.20 2.36
CA GLU A 99 -21.53 -7.80 3.67
C GLU A 99 -21.11 -6.69 4.65
N LYS A 100 -21.86 -6.57 5.76
CA LYS A 100 -21.67 -5.48 6.71
C LYS A 100 -20.55 -5.72 7.72
N ASN A 101 -20.17 -6.98 7.93
CA ASN A 101 -19.20 -7.37 8.96
C ASN A 101 -17.86 -7.80 8.37
N VAL A 102 -17.41 -7.09 7.32
CA VAL A 102 -16.08 -7.34 6.78
C VAL A 102 -15.06 -6.96 7.84
N GLN A 103 -14.25 -7.93 8.23
CA GLN A 103 -13.22 -7.71 9.24
C GLN A 103 -12.18 -6.72 8.71
N SER A 104 -11.99 -5.63 9.43
CA SER A 104 -10.98 -4.63 9.11
C SER A 104 -9.58 -5.16 9.47
N MET A 105 -8.57 -4.63 8.80
CA MET A 105 -7.19 -4.84 9.23
C MET A 105 -6.98 -4.23 10.62
N THR A 106 -5.99 -4.75 11.35
CA THR A 106 -5.63 -4.21 12.66
C THR A 106 -5.34 -2.72 12.54
N GLU A 107 -5.89 -1.92 13.45
CA GLU A 107 -5.62 -0.50 13.52
C GLU A 107 -4.11 -0.24 13.53
N ASN A 108 -3.66 0.85 12.91
CA ASN A 108 -2.26 1.21 12.70
C ASN A 108 -1.51 0.39 11.64
N THR A 109 -2.15 -0.59 10.99
CA THR A 109 -1.54 -1.33 9.87
C THR A 109 -1.98 -0.82 8.50
N TYR A 110 -2.89 0.15 8.47
CA TYR A 110 -3.40 0.75 7.23
C TYR A 110 -3.68 2.23 7.42
N THR A 111 -3.94 2.92 6.31
CA THR A 111 -4.33 4.33 6.28
C THR A 111 -5.51 4.53 5.34
N ARG A 112 -6.27 5.58 5.56
CA ARG A 112 -7.32 6.05 4.64
C ARG A 112 -6.78 7.06 3.62
N GLY A 113 -5.48 7.37 3.68
CA GLY A 113 -4.89 8.44 2.88
C GLY A 113 -5.54 9.78 3.25
N HIS A 114 -5.94 10.52 2.24
CA HIS A 114 -6.61 11.81 2.42
C HIS A 114 -8.12 11.75 2.24
N PHE A 115 -8.74 10.56 2.24
CA PHE A 115 -10.17 10.40 1.98
C PHE A 115 -11.03 11.16 3.00
N TYR A 116 -10.69 11.03 4.30
CA TYR A 116 -11.41 11.70 5.39
C TYR A 116 -10.73 12.96 5.89
N ARG A 117 -9.47 13.17 5.50
CA ARG A 117 -8.69 14.35 5.88
C ARG A 117 -8.26 15.07 4.63
N GLY A 118 -8.53 16.35 4.55
CA GLY A 118 -8.08 17.16 3.42
C GLY A 118 -6.55 17.19 3.32
N VAL A 119 -6.06 17.60 2.16
CA VAL A 119 -4.63 17.89 1.96
C VAL A 119 -4.39 19.31 2.48
N LEU A 120 -3.54 19.42 3.48
CA LEU A 120 -3.18 20.72 4.06
C LEU A 120 -1.97 21.31 3.36
#